data_e451f35e860a14de6cb59041af9ba192
#
_entry.id   e451f35e860a14de6cb59041af9ba192
#
_cell.length_a   1.000
_cell.length_b   1.000
_cell.length_c   1.000
_cell.angle_alpha   90.00
_cell.angle_beta   90.00
_cell.angle_gamma   90.00
#
_symmetry.space_group_name_H-M   'P 1'
#
loop_
_entity.id
_entity.type
_entity.pdbx_description
1 polymer ?
#
loop_
_entity_poly.entity_id
_entity_poly.type
_entity_poly.pdbx_seq_one_letter_code
_entity_poly.pdbx_strand_id
1 'polypeptide(L)'
;MTVECTAQSCRAPDWMGASLKFAGIYNILFGIWVIGWPSAWFEISGMEVPRYPFLWQCVGMIVGVYGLGYLVAAAAPLRHWPIVLVGFLGKVFGPIGFVWAASQGELPWQAGWMIVFNDLVWLVPFAMILWAAACLMVGRPAVGAPMCLEQAAKSFKLTSGETLLEASQNDQLAIVFLRHFGCTFTRQLLRNLREMHERAEEEGSRLILVHMLQEGEEKEFVDTDGVARIADPRCDLYRAFGLGKGGFLELFGPKVWYRGAMAFFRGCGVGMLKGDGLQMPGAFLFKNGEIFEEQKAQSAADLPSVEALFGARS
;
A
#
# COMPACT_ATOMS: atom_id res chain seq x y z
N MET A 1 10.12 12.70 -34.65
CA MET A 1 10.18 11.24 -34.45
C MET A 1 9.57 10.99 -33.06
N THR A 2 8.25 10.87 -33.01
CA THR A 2 7.44 10.72 -31.80
C THR A 2 7.56 9.26 -31.33
N VAL A 3 8.27 9.03 -30.23
CA VAL A 3 8.31 7.72 -29.59
C VAL A 3 6.99 7.58 -28.83
N GLU A 4 6.05 6.87 -29.42
CA GLU A 4 4.88 6.35 -28.71
C GLU A 4 5.34 5.41 -27.61
N CYS A 5 5.25 5.88 -26.39
CA CYS A 5 5.47 5.06 -25.21
C CYS A 5 4.20 4.22 -25.00
N THR A 6 4.12 3.08 -25.69
CA THR A 6 3.11 2.06 -25.39
C THR A 6 3.24 1.67 -23.92
N ALA A 7 2.16 1.89 -23.17
CA ALA A 7 1.97 1.40 -21.83
C ALA A 7 2.05 -0.14 -21.85
N GLN A 8 3.26 -0.67 -21.73
CA GLN A 8 3.48 -2.08 -21.47
C GLN A 8 2.91 -2.35 -20.08
N SER A 9 1.64 -2.77 -20.04
CA SER A 9 1.03 -3.31 -18.84
C SER A 9 2.00 -4.39 -18.32
N CYS A 10 2.53 -4.23 -17.12
CA CYS A 10 3.30 -5.27 -16.44
C CYS A 10 2.37 -6.46 -16.18
N ARG A 11 2.19 -7.28 -17.22
CA ARG A 11 1.41 -8.51 -17.13
C ARG A 11 2.21 -9.47 -16.25
N ALA A 12 1.58 -9.94 -15.18
CA ALA A 12 2.19 -10.95 -14.32
C ALA A 12 2.54 -12.17 -15.19
N PRO A 13 3.72 -12.79 -15.02
CA PRO A 13 4.07 -14.03 -15.68
C PRO A 13 2.98 -15.08 -15.49
N ASP A 14 2.64 -15.81 -16.54
CA ASP A 14 1.51 -16.76 -16.54
C ASP A 14 1.66 -17.86 -15.46
N TRP A 15 2.90 -18.23 -15.10
CA TRP A 15 3.17 -19.20 -14.04
C TRP A 15 2.65 -18.75 -12.66
N MET A 16 2.59 -17.44 -12.37
CA MET A 16 2.08 -16.93 -11.09
C MET A 16 0.59 -17.22 -10.93
N GLY A 17 -0.19 -16.94 -11.97
CA GLY A 17 -1.61 -17.28 -12.01
C GLY A 17 -1.84 -18.77 -11.96
N ALA A 18 -1.04 -19.55 -12.70
CA ALA A 18 -1.11 -21.01 -12.69
C ALA A 18 -0.83 -21.59 -11.30
N SER A 19 0.25 -21.15 -10.62
CA SER A 19 0.59 -21.60 -9.26
C SER A 19 -0.53 -21.33 -8.27
N LEU A 20 -1.15 -20.15 -8.32
CA LEU A 20 -2.27 -19.81 -7.44
C LEU A 20 -3.53 -20.62 -7.75
N LYS A 21 -3.81 -20.93 -9.03
CA LYS A 21 -4.89 -21.84 -9.39
C LYS A 21 -4.68 -23.24 -8.84
N PHE A 22 -3.48 -23.79 -8.99
CA PHE A 22 -3.14 -25.10 -8.43
C PHE A 22 -3.25 -25.12 -6.91
N ALA A 23 -2.69 -24.11 -6.22
CA ALA A 23 -2.83 -23.98 -4.76
C ALA A 23 -4.30 -23.85 -4.34
N GLY A 24 -5.09 -23.09 -5.09
CA GLY A 24 -6.52 -22.91 -4.82
C GLY A 24 -7.31 -24.21 -4.94
N ILE A 25 -7.13 -24.94 -6.05
CA ILE A 25 -7.77 -26.24 -6.27
C ILE A 25 -7.34 -27.25 -5.21
N TYR A 26 -6.04 -27.32 -4.93
CA TYR A 26 -5.49 -28.19 -3.90
C TYR A 26 -6.14 -27.92 -2.53
N ASN A 27 -6.20 -26.68 -2.09
CA ASN A 27 -6.78 -26.31 -0.80
C ASN A 27 -8.28 -26.61 -0.72
N ILE A 28 -9.02 -26.42 -1.82
CA ILE A 28 -10.45 -26.76 -1.88
C ILE A 28 -10.63 -28.26 -1.74
N LEU A 29 -9.88 -29.06 -2.50
CA LEU A 29 -9.94 -30.54 -2.44
C LEU A 29 -9.54 -31.05 -1.06
N PHE A 30 -8.48 -30.49 -0.48
CA PHE A 30 -8.05 -30.80 0.89
C PHE A 30 -9.14 -30.45 1.90
N GLY A 31 -9.76 -29.29 1.80
CA GLY A 31 -10.87 -28.90 2.68
C GLY A 31 -12.07 -29.84 2.57
N ILE A 32 -12.47 -30.21 1.35
CA ILE A 32 -13.54 -31.18 1.12
C ILE A 32 -13.21 -32.52 1.75
N TRP A 33 -11.98 -32.98 1.56
CA TRP A 33 -11.51 -34.25 2.14
C TRP A 33 -11.55 -34.24 3.67
N VAL A 34 -11.03 -33.20 4.31
CA VAL A 34 -11.03 -33.05 5.78
C VAL A 34 -12.45 -32.97 6.35
N ILE A 35 -13.36 -32.28 5.66
CA ILE A 35 -14.76 -32.16 6.09
C ILE A 35 -15.48 -33.50 5.94
N GLY A 36 -15.28 -34.20 4.82
CA GLY A 36 -15.97 -35.45 4.52
C GLY A 36 -15.45 -36.65 5.31
N TRP A 37 -14.14 -36.69 5.60
CA TRP A 37 -13.45 -37.79 6.30
C TRP A 37 -12.54 -37.27 7.41
N PRO A 38 -13.07 -36.71 8.48
CA PRO A 38 -12.29 -36.02 9.51
C PRO A 38 -11.34 -36.91 10.30
N SER A 39 -11.57 -38.23 10.36
CA SER A 39 -10.68 -39.19 11.03
C SER A 39 -9.54 -39.70 10.14
N ALA A 40 -9.72 -39.65 8.82
CA ALA A 40 -8.81 -40.31 7.87
C ALA A 40 -7.33 -39.93 8.02
N TRP A 41 -7.06 -38.64 8.27
CA TRP A 41 -5.68 -38.18 8.49
C TRP A 41 -5.05 -38.78 9.74
N PHE A 42 -5.80 -38.86 10.84
CA PHE A 42 -5.34 -39.36 12.11
C PHE A 42 -5.06 -40.90 12.01
N GLU A 43 -5.93 -41.61 11.34
CA GLU A 43 -5.76 -43.06 11.07
C GLU A 43 -4.52 -43.34 10.22
N ILE A 44 -4.30 -42.56 9.12
CA ILE A 44 -3.16 -42.71 8.23
C ILE A 44 -1.83 -42.39 8.94
N SER A 45 -1.83 -41.37 9.82
CA SER A 45 -0.64 -40.95 10.55
C SER A 45 -0.40 -41.68 11.87
N GLY A 46 -1.27 -42.64 12.22
CA GLY A 46 -1.16 -43.42 13.45
C GLY A 46 -1.43 -42.59 14.73
N MET A 47 -2.14 -41.49 14.60
CA MET A 47 -2.51 -40.64 15.72
C MET A 47 -3.91 -40.98 16.25
N GLU A 48 -4.16 -40.65 17.51
CA GLU A 48 -5.51 -40.78 18.07
C GLU A 48 -6.46 -39.81 17.39
N VAL A 49 -7.67 -40.26 17.06
CA VAL A 49 -8.72 -39.41 16.51
C VAL A 49 -9.11 -38.37 17.56
N PRO A 50 -9.16 -37.09 17.23
CA PRO A 50 -9.47 -36.05 18.21
C PRO A 50 -10.88 -36.24 18.80
N ARG A 51 -11.01 -35.93 20.09
CA ARG A 51 -12.30 -36.03 20.81
C ARG A 51 -13.41 -35.20 20.16
N TYR A 52 -13.05 -34.14 19.43
CA TYR A 52 -13.97 -33.25 18.75
C TYR A 52 -13.58 -33.12 17.26
N PRO A 53 -13.98 -34.08 16.39
CA PRO A 53 -13.64 -34.06 14.97
C PRO A 53 -14.10 -32.77 14.25
N PHE A 54 -15.16 -32.14 14.74
CA PHE A 54 -15.67 -30.87 14.24
C PHE A 54 -14.60 -29.77 14.19
N LEU A 55 -13.70 -29.70 15.17
CA LEU A 55 -12.61 -28.70 15.15
C LEU A 55 -11.69 -28.92 13.96
N TRP A 56 -11.41 -30.17 13.61
CA TRP A 56 -10.62 -30.51 12.43
C TRP A 56 -11.38 -30.17 11.13
N GLN A 57 -12.68 -30.42 11.10
CA GLN A 57 -13.53 -29.99 9.97
C GLN A 57 -13.54 -28.47 9.80
N CYS A 58 -13.52 -27.69 10.90
CA CYS A 58 -13.35 -26.23 10.83
C CYS A 58 -12.02 -25.83 10.20
N VAL A 59 -10.92 -26.53 10.50
CA VAL A 59 -9.63 -26.31 9.84
C VAL A 59 -9.74 -26.58 8.34
N GLY A 60 -10.38 -27.68 7.95
CA GLY A 60 -10.63 -28.00 6.55
C GLY A 60 -11.43 -26.93 5.82
N MET A 61 -12.48 -26.41 6.46
CA MET A 61 -13.29 -25.30 5.94
C MET A 61 -12.43 -24.04 5.72
N ILE A 62 -11.63 -23.65 6.70
CA ILE A 62 -10.75 -22.47 6.62
C ILE A 62 -9.76 -22.63 5.45
N VAL A 63 -9.11 -23.78 5.33
CA VAL A 63 -8.19 -24.08 4.23
C VAL A 63 -8.89 -24.03 2.87
N GLY A 64 -10.13 -24.54 2.78
CA GLY A 64 -10.93 -24.46 1.57
C GLY A 64 -11.29 -23.02 1.18
N VAL A 65 -11.62 -22.16 2.16
CA VAL A 65 -11.87 -20.72 1.93
C VAL A 65 -10.61 -20.00 1.44
N TYR A 66 -9.44 -20.31 1.99
CA TYR A 66 -8.16 -19.82 1.44
C TYR A 66 -7.98 -20.25 -0.02
N GLY A 67 -8.41 -21.47 -0.36
CA GLY A 67 -8.40 -21.94 -1.74
C GLY A 67 -9.20 -21.06 -2.69
N LEU A 68 -10.40 -20.64 -2.29
CA LEU A 68 -11.20 -19.67 -3.05
C LEU A 68 -10.46 -18.34 -3.21
N GLY A 69 -9.85 -17.85 -2.14
CA GLY A 69 -9.02 -16.64 -2.17
C GLY A 69 -7.89 -16.73 -3.20
N TYR A 70 -7.20 -17.86 -3.29
CA TYR A 70 -6.13 -18.08 -4.28
C TYR A 70 -6.65 -18.12 -5.71
N LEU A 71 -7.83 -18.68 -5.96
CA LEU A 71 -8.46 -18.64 -7.28
C LEU A 71 -8.80 -17.21 -7.71
N VAL A 72 -9.29 -16.38 -6.79
CA VAL A 72 -9.50 -14.95 -7.04
C VAL A 72 -8.19 -14.25 -7.32
N ALA A 73 -7.17 -14.50 -6.50
CA ALA A 73 -5.85 -13.90 -6.67
C ALA A 73 -5.16 -14.31 -7.99
N ALA A 74 -5.45 -15.51 -8.49
CA ALA A 74 -4.89 -16.03 -9.74
C ALA A 74 -5.24 -15.20 -10.98
N ALA A 75 -6.37 -14.46 -10.97
CA ALA A 75 -6.75 -13.57 -12.07
C ALA A 75 -5.81 -12.37 -12.21
N ALA A 76 -5.26 -11.86 -11.10
CA ALA A 76 -4.32 -10.74 -11.09
C ALA A 76 -3.36 -10.86 -9.88
N PRO A 77 -2.35 -11.77 -9.92
CA PRO A 77 -1.51 -12.12 -8.77
C PRO A 77 -0.85 -10.95 -8.09
N LEU A 78 -0.33 -10.01 -8.87
CA LEU A 78 0.39 -8.84 -8.36
C LEU A 78 -0.55 -7.78 -7.77
N ARG A 79 -1.80 -7.72 -8.22
CA ARG A 79 -2.83 -6.83 -7.68
C ARG A 79 -3.40 -7.37 -6.37
N HIS A 80 -3.61 -8.69 -6.31
CA HIS A 80 -4.21 -9.37 -5.16
C HIS A 80 -3.15 -9.92 -4.18
N TRP A 81 -1.94 -9.36 -4.19
CA TRP A 81 -0.85 -9.76 -3.31
C TRP A 81 -1.22 -9.83 -1.81
N PRO A 82 -2.18 -9.03 -1.25
CA PRO A 82 -2.54 -9.18 0.16
C PRO A 82 -3.13 -10.57 0.49
N ILE A 83 -3.89 -11.16 -0.45
CA ILE A 83 -4.41 -12.53 -0.28
C ILE A 83 -3.27 -13.53 -0.27
N VAL A 84 -2.29 -13.35 -1.17
CA VAL A 84 -1.09 -14.19 -1.25
C VAL A 84 -0.25 -14.06 0.02
N LEU A 85 -0.12 -12.85 0.58
CA LEU A 85 0.61 -12.59 1.82
C LEU A 85 0.00 -13.33 3.01
N VAL A 86 -1.32 -13.23 3.20
CA VAL A 86 -2.00 -13.91 4.31
C VAL A 86 -1.84 -15.42 4.18
N GLY A 87 -1.98 -15.95 2.95
CA GLY A 87 -1.73 -17.36 2.69
C GLY A 87 -0.26 -17.77 2.93
N PHE A 88 0.69 -16.96 2.52
CA PHE A 88 2.11 -17.19 2.76
C PHE A 88 2.44 -17.25 4.25
N LEU A 89 1.92 -16.32 5.04
CA LEU A 89 2.11 -16.32 6.50
C LEU A 89 1.56 -17.58 7.16
N GLY A 90 0.38 -18.06 6.72
CA GLY A 90 -0.15 -19.33 7.19
C GLY A 90 0.79 -20.51 6.89
N LYS A 91 1.39 -20.52 5.68
CA LYS A 91 2.34 -21.54 5.26
C LYS A 91 3.73 -21.43 5.89
N VAL A 92 4.08 -20.30 6.48
CA VAL A 92 5.27 -20.13 7.31
C VAL A 92 5.00 -20.56 8.75
N PHE A 93 3.89 -20.11 9.34
CA PHE A 93 3.58 -20.39 10.73
C PHE A 93 3.14 -21.83 10.97
N GLY A 94 2.50 -22.48 9.98
CA GLY A 94 2.15 -23.91 10.06
C GLY A 94 3.36 -24.81 10.32
N PRO A 95 4.40 -24.80 9.49
CA PRO A 95 5.63 -25.53 9.73
C PRO A 95 6.33 -25.20 11.06
N ILE A 96 6.36 -23.93 11.45
CA ILE A 96 6.96 -23.51 12.73
C ILE A 96 6.19 -24.12 13.90
N GLY A 97 4.86 -24.04 13.87
CA GLY A 97 4.01 -24.64 14.90
C GLY A 97 4.16 -26.15 14.96
N PHE A 98 4.22 -26.83 13.80
CA PHE A 98 4.45 -28.26 13.71
C PHE A 98 5.79 -28.66 14.33
N VAL A 99 6.90 -28.01 13.94
CA VAL A 99 8.23 -28.31 14.47
C VAL A 99 8.26 -28.11 15.99
N TRP A 100 7.62 -27.06 16.49
CA TRP A 100 7.48 -26.82 17.92
C TRP A 100 6.74 -27.97 18.62
N ALA A 101 5.54 -28.34 18.16
CA ALA A 101 4.75 -29.40 18.76
C ALA A 101 5.44 -30.78 18.67
N ALA A 102 6.09 -31.08 17.53
CA ALA A 102 6.85 -32.32 17.36
C ALA A 102 8.08 -32.39 18.27
N SER A 103 8.75 -31.24 18.51
CA SER A 103 9.89 -31.17 19.44
C SER A 103 9.48 -31.39 20.90
N GLN A 104 8.25 -31.04 21.27
CA GLN A 104 7.68 -31.33 22.59
C GLN A 104 7.11 -32.75 22.73
N GLY A 105 7.13 -33.54 21.65
CA GLY A 105 6.56 -34.87 21.64
C GLY A 105 5.03 -34.91 21.54
N GLU A 106 4.38 -33.77 21.30
CA GLU A 106 2.92 -33.67 21.16
C GLU A 106 2.41 -34.22 19.82
N LEU A 107 3.27 -34.18 18.78
CA LEU A 107 2.97 -34.71 17.44
C LEU A 107 4.08 -35.64 16.95
N PRO A 108 3.73 -36.76 16.27
CA PRO A 108 4.72 -37.60 15.65
C PRO A 108 5.33 -36.93 14.41
N TRP A 109 6.66 -37.03 14.24
CA TRP A 109 7.36 -36.46 13.08
C TRP A 109 6.81 -36.92 11.73
N GLN A 110 6.24 -38.15 11.69
CA GLN A 110 5.59 -38.70 10.50
C GLN A 110 4.41 -37.84 10.00
N ALA A 111 3.70 -37.16 10.89
CA ALA A 111 2.63 -36.23 10.51
C ALA A 111 3.14 -35.01 9.69
N GLY A 112 4.45 -34.77 9.67
CA GLY A 112 5.09 -33.70 8.90
C GLY A 112 4.89 -33.80 7.39
N TRP A 113 4.53 -34.98 6.83
CA TRP A 113 4.20 -35.04 5.40
C TRP A 113 3.08 -34.13 4.98
N MET A 114 2.10 -33.95 5.85
CA MET A 114 1.02 -32.98 5.59
C MET A 114 1.57 -31.55 5.46
N ILE A 115 2.51 -31.15 6.32
CA ILE A 115 3.17 -29.84 6.28
C ILE A 115 3.97 -29.67 4.97
N VAL A 116 4.65 -30.72 4.52
CA VAL A 116 5.41 -30.65 3.26
C VAL A 116 4.48 -30.33 2.08
N PHE A 117 3.39 -31.08 1.91
CA PHE A 117 2.51 -30.93 0.76
C PHE A 117 1.54 -29.73 0.90
N ASN A 118 1.10 -29.44 2.11
CA ASN A 118 0.14 -28.34 2.32
C ASN A 118 0.83 -26.97 2.38
N ASP A 119 2.07 -26.90 2.89
CA ASP A 119 2.71 -25.61 3.19
C ASP A 119 4.03 -25.42 2.42
N LEU A 120 5.01 -26.32 2.58
CA LEU A 120 6.37 -26.06 2.09
C LEU A 120 6.45 -25.96 0.57
N VAL A 121 5.69 -26.78 -0.16
CA VAL A 121 5.66 -26.75 -1.64
C VAL A 121 5.24 -25.37 -2.17
N TRP A 122 4.39 -24.66 -1.44
CA TRP A 122 3.83 -23.38 -1.85
C TRP A 122 4.65 -22.16 -1.40
N LEU A 123 5.61 -22.35 -0.47
CA LEU A 123 6.41 -21.22 0.05
C LEU A 123 7.19 -20.52 -1.07
N VAL A 124 7.85 -21.27 -1.94
CA VAL A 124 8.69 -20.69 -3.00
C VAL A 124 7.86 -19.87 -3.99
N PRO A 125 6.82 -20.42 -4.64
CA PRO A 125 6.04 -19.65 -5.59
C PRO A 125 5.34 -18.43 -4.94
N PHE A 126 4.85 -18.56 -3.70
CA PHE A 126 4.21 -17.43 -3.01
C PHE A 126 5.23 -16.35 -2.66
N ALA A 127 6.42 -16.72 -2.17
CA ALA A 127 7.51 -15.77 -1.92
C ALA A 127 7.92 -15.03 -3.19
N MET A 128 8.02 -15.71 -4.33
CA MET A 128 8.34 -15.10 -5.61
C MET A 128 7.27 -14.13 -6.09
N ILE A 129 5.98 -14.45 -5.92
CA ILE A 129 4.86 -13.55 -6.25
C ILE A 129 4.92 -12.31 -5.36
N LEU A 130 5.13 -12.48 -4.05
CA LEU A 130 5.23 -11.37 -3.10
C LEU A 130 6.45 -10.50 -3.38
N TRP A 131 7.60 -11.12 -3.70
CA TRP A 131 8.80 -10.39 -4.10
C TRP A 131 8.56 -9.55 -5.36
N ALA A 132 7.95 -10.14 -6.39
CA ALA A 132 7.60 -9.41 -7.61
C ALA A 132 6.61 -8.27 -7.34
N ALA A 133 5.60 -8.49 -6.48
CA ALA A 133 4.68 -7.45 -6.06
C ALA A 133 5.40 -6.34 -5.29
N ALA A 134 6.30 -6.69 -4.37
CA ALA A 134 7.13 -5.73 -3.64
C ALA A 134 8.04 -4.94 -4.60
N CYS A 135 8.71 -5.60 -5.55
CA CYS A 135 9.52 -4.93 -6.56
C CYS A 135 8.70 -3.96 -7.42
N LEU A 136 7.47 -4.30 -7.77
CA LEU A 136 6.57 -3.38 -8.49
C LEU A 136 6.15 -2.19 -7.61
N MET A 137 5.96 -2.39 -6.32
CA MET A 137 5.63 -1.31 -5.39
C MET A 137 6.82 -0.39 -5.13
N VAL A 138 8.02 -0.98 -4.97
CA VAL A 138 9.28 -0.26 -4.74
C VAL A 138 9.88 0.23 -6.05
N GLY A 139 9.76 -0.56 -7.11
CA GLY A 139 10.42 -0.40 -8.39
C GLY A 139 9.55 0.20 -9.48
N ARG A 140 8.52 1.03 -9.16
CA ARG A 140 8.05 1.97 -10.18
C ARG A 140 9.24 2.89 -10.47
N PRO A 141 10.03 2.64 -11.55
CA PRO A 141 11.11 3.54 -11.89
C PRO A 141 10.46 4.90 -12.10
N ALA A 142 11.10 5.92 -11.57
CA ALA A 142 10.86 7.26 -12.03
C ALA A 142 11.09 7.25 -13.55
N VAL A 143 10.04 7.13 -14.31
CA VAL A 143 10.11 7.19 -15.76
C VAL A 143 10.35 8.65 -16.11
N GLY A 144 11.59 8.99 -16.36
CA GLY A 144 12.08 10.31 -16.72
C GLY A 144 13.38 10.65 -15.97
N ALA A 145 14.29 11.36 -16.63
CA ALA A 145 15.37 12.03 -15.94
C ALA A 145 14.77 12.94 -14.85
N PRO A 146 15.42 13.08 -13.67
CA PRO A 146 14.90 13.94 -12.62
C PRO A 146 14.75 15.36 -13.19
N MET A 147 13.48 15.81 -13.22
CA MET A 147 13.16 17.14 -13.71
C MET A 147 13.66 18.16 -12.68
N CYS A 148 14.37 19.19 -13.11
CA CYS A 148 14.74 20.26 -12.21
C CYS A 148 13.49 21.05 -11.79
N LEU A 149 13.56 21.74 -10.65
CA LEU A 149 12.43 22.48 -10.07
C LEU A 149 11.80 23.46 -11.07
N GLU A 150 12.63 24.19 -11.81
CA GLU A 150 12.17 25.16 -12.81
C GLU A 150 11.39 24.50 -13.96
N GLN A 151 11.89 23.37 -14.47
CA GLN A 151 11.22 22.61 -15.52
C GLN A 151 9.90 22.03 -15.02
N ALA A 152 9.87 21.53 -13.79
CA ALA A 152 8.66 21.01 -13.16
C ALA A 152 7.63 22.14 -13.00
N ALA A 153 8.02 23.30 -12.48
CA ALA A 153 7.13 24.43 -12.30
C ALA A 153 6.54 24.96 -13.62
N LYS A 154 7.26 24.85 -14.74
CA LYS A 154 6.78 25.18 -16.09
C LYS A 154 5.86 24.11 -16.69
N SER A 155 6.02 22.86 -16.30
CA SER A 155 5.31 21.71 -16.92
C SER A 155 4.00 21.37 -16.24
N PHE A 156 3.92 21.52 -14.91
CA PHE A 156 2.73 21.18 -14.15
C PHE A 156 1.73 22.32 -14.12
N LYS A 157 0.46 21.99 -14.36
CA LYS A 157 -0.65 22.94 -14.38
C LYS A 157 -1.57 22.70 -13.20
N LEU A 158 -2.08 23.80 -12.66
CA LEU A 158 -3.14 23.82 -11.68
C LEU A 158 -4.50 23.51 -12.34
N THR A 159 -5.48 23.14 -11.54
CA THR A 159 -6.87 23.00 -12.01
C THR A 159 -7.45 24.26 -12.64
N SER A 160 -6.86 25.43 -12.40
CA SER A 160 -7.19 26.70 -13.06
C SER A 160 -6.66 26.80 -14.49
N GLY A 161 -5.74 25.89 -14.89
CA GLY A 161 -5.13 25.87 -16.23
C GLY A 161 -3.78 26.61 -16.32
N GLU A 162 -3.44 27.47 -15.36
CA GLU A 162 -2.13 28.12 -15.27
C GLU A 162 -1.03 27.15 -14.84
N THR A 163 0.22 27.40 -15.21
CA THR A 163 1.36 26.63 -14.75
C THR A 163 1.71 26.98 -13.28
N LEU A 164 2.36 26.05 -12.59
CA LEU A 164 2.84 26.29 -11.22
C LEU A 164 3.80 27.50 -11.16
N LEU A 165 4.61 27.71 -12.22
CA LEU A 165 5.50 28.86 -12.31
C LEU A 165 4.71 30.18 -12.42
N GLU A 166 3.73 30.26 -13.33
CA GLU A 166 2.89 31.45 -13.50
C GLU A 166 2.13 31.79 -12.22
N ALA A 167 1.53 30.78 -11.56
CA ALA A 167 0.86 30.99 -10.27
C ALA A 167 1.83 31.55 -9.22
N SER A 168 3.09 31.05 -9.17
CA SER A 168 4.09 31.49 -8.21
C SER A 168 4.61 32.91 -8.44
N GLN A 169 4.46 33.44 -9.66
CA GLN A 169 4.82 34.83 -9.98
C GLN A 169 3.76 35.82 -9.48
N ASN A 170 2.51 35.39 -9.46
CA ASN A 170 1.38 36.22 -9.04
C ASN A 170 1.19 36.17 -7.52
N ASP A 171 1.24 34.97 -6.93
CA ASP A 171 0.91 34.70 -5.54
C ASP A 171 2.06 33.97 -4.82
N GLN A 172 2.10 34.10 -3.49
CA GLN A 172 2.84 33.15 -2.66
C GLN A 172 2.01 31.88 -2.54
N LEU A 173 2.62 30.74 -2.83
CA LEU A 173 1.96 29.45 -2.85
C LEU A 173 2.34 28.63 -1.63
N ALA A 174 1.34 28.14 -0.89
CA ALA A 174 1.49 27.10 0.12
C ALA A 174 1.17 25.75 -0.53
N ILE A 175 2.19 25.01 -0.91
CA ILE A 175 2.04 23.75 -1.65
C ILE A 175 2.12 22.56 -0.69
N VAL A 176 1.07 21.75 -0.64
CA VAL A 176 0.98 20.56 0.21
C VAL A 176 0.95 19.31 -0.65
N PHE A 177 1.97 18.49 -0.50
CA PHE A 177 2.12 17.20 -1.17
C PHE A 177 1.47 16.10 -0.32
N LEU A 178 0.42 15.49 -0.86
CA LEU A 178 -0.34 14.44 -0.17
C LEU A 178 0.34 13.08 -0.30
N ARG A 179 0.14 12.21 0.67
CA ARG A 179 0.34 10.77 0.49
C ARG A 179 -0.82 10.17 -0.31
N HIS A 180 -0.76 8.87 -0.57
CA HIS A 180 -1.83 8.16 -1.26
C HIS A 180 -3.18 8.26 -0.52
N PHE A 181 -4.30 8.29 -1.23
CA PHE A 181 -5.64 8.52 -0.66
C PHE A 181 -6.17 7.40 0.24
N GLY A 182 -5.57 6.20 0.20
CA GLY A 182 -5.85 5.14 1.18
C GLY A 182 -5.21 5.37 2.55
N CYS A 183 -4.33 6.36 2.70
CA CYS A 183 -3.64 6.64 3.94
C CYS A 183 -4.56 7.35 4.95
N THR A 184 -4.63 6.81 6.18
CA THR A 184 -5.38 7.41 7.29
C THR A 184 -4.95 8.85 7.56
N PHE A 185 -3.65 9.14 7.43
CA PHE A 185 -3.11 10.48 7.64
C PHE A 185 -3.49 11.47 6.54
N THR A 186 -3.57 11.03 5.29
CA THR A 186 -4.12 11.86 4.19
C THR A 186 -5.57 12.22 4.46
N ARG A 187 -6.37 11.26 4.91
CA ARG A 187 -7.77 11.51 5.26
C ARG A 187 -7.92 12.45 6.45
N GLN A 188 -7.04 12.36 7.44
CA GLN A 188 -7.00 13.29 8.56
C GLN A 188 -6.67 14.72 8.09
N LEU A 189 -5.68 14.86 7.21
CA LEU A 189 -5.31 16.15 6.62
C LEU A 189 -6.47 16.77 5.83
N LEU A 190 -7.13 15.98 4.99
CA LEU A 190 -8.25 16.45 4.18
C LEU A 190 -9.46 16.90 5.01
N ARG A 191 -9.66 16.37 6.22
CA ARG A 191 -10.70 16.88 7.14
C ARG A 191 -10.42 18.31 7.62
N ASN A 192 -9.15 18.67 7.73
CA ASN A 192 -8.72 20.00 8.18
C ASN A 192 -8.41 20.92 6.99
N LEU A 193 -8.77 20.50 5.76
CA LEU A 193 -8.41 21.23 4.54
C LEU A 193 -8.96 22.65 4.52
N ARG A 194 -10.17 22.84 5.01
CA ARG A 194 -10.80 24.16 5.08
C ARG A 194 -10.05 25.10 6.01
N GLU A 195 -9.69 24.63 7.19
CA GLU A 195 -8.90 25.39 8.17
C GLU A 195 -7.51 25.75 7.61
N MET A 196 -6.87 24.79 6.91
CA MET A 196 -5.60 25.03 6.22
C MET A 196 -5.74 26.07 5.10
N HIS A 197 -6.84 26.07 4.39
CA HIS A 197 -7.11 27.05 3.33
C HIS A 197 -7.31 28.45 3.90
N GLU A 198 -8.18 28.60 4.89
CA GLU A 198 -8.43 29.85 5.59
C GLU A 198 -7.13 30.42 6.18
N ARG A 199 -6.30 29.56 6.77
CA ARG A 199 -5.00 29.96 7.34
C ARG A 199 -4.00 30.41 6.27
N ALA A 200 -3.94 29.74 5.14
CA ALA A 200 -3.08 30.15 4.03
C ALA A 200 -3.50 31.51 3.47
N GLU A 201 -4.80 31.77 3.35
CA GLU A 201 -5.34 33.07 2.90
C GLU A 201 -5.03 34.19 3.89
N GLU A 202 -5.18 33.98 5.20
CA GLU A 202 -4.79 34.93 6.24
C GLU A 202 -3.33 35.37 6.14
N GLU A 203 -2.45 34.44 5.73
CA GLU A 203 -1.02 34.70 5.52
C GLU A 203 -0.68 35.20 4.09
N GLY A 204 -1.70 35.56 3.31
CA GLY A 204 -1.55 36.05 1.94
C GLY A 204 -0.99 35.00 0.96
N SER A 205 -1.23 33.73 1.22
CA SER A 205 -0.77 32.61 0.40
C SER A 205 -1.94 31.84 -0.19
N ARG A 206 -1.76 31.34 -1.41
CA ARG A 206 -2.74 30.45 -2.07
C ARG A 206 -2.39 29.00 -1.79
N LEU A 207 -3.35 28.24 -1.23
CA LEU A 207 -3.16 26.81 -0.96
C LEU A 207 -3.26 25.98 -2.25
N ILE A 208 -2.30 25.08 -2.46
CA ILE A 208 -2.27 24.13 -3.56
C ILE A 208 -2.05 22.72 -3.03
N LEU A 209 -2.88 21.77 -3.46
CA LEU A 209 -2.70 20.36 -3.16
C LEU A 209 -2.09 19.62 -4.34
N VAL A 210 -1.03 18.84 -4.07
CA VAL A 210 -0.43 17.93 -5.05
C VAL A 210 -0.78 16.49 -4.68
N HIS A 211 -1.30 15.74 -5.64
CA HIS A 211 -1.75 14.36 -5.42
C HIS A 211 -1.32 13.40 -6.53
N MET A 212 -1.31 12.10 -6.21
CA MET A 212 -0.84 11.04 -7.09
C MET A 212 -1.94 10.36 -7.93
N LEU A 213 -3.17 10.88 -7.93
CA LEU A 213 -4.25 10.39 -8.80
C LEU A 213 -4.17 11.00 -10.18
N GLN A 214 -4.85 10.38 -11.15
CA GLN A 214 -5.09 11.02 -12.44
C GLN A 214 -6.00 12.24 -12.27
N GLU A 215 -5.91 13.19 -13.19
CA GLU A 215 -6.73 14.38 -13.17
C GLU A 215 -8.22 14.01 -13.20
N GLY A 216 -9.00 14.56 -12.27
CA GLY A 216 -10.43 14.31 -12.12
C GLY A 216 -10.80 13.17 -11.16
N GLU A 217 -9.90 12.22 -10.89
CA GLU A 217 -10.16 11.14 -9.90
C GLU A 217 -10.17 11.64 -8.45
N GLU A 218 -9.52 12.77 -8.19
CA GLU A 218 -9.43 13.39 -6.87
C GLU A 218 -10.76 13.92 -6.36
N LYS A 219 -11.72 14.21 -7.25
CA LYS A 219 -13.05 14.74 -6.91
C LYS A 219 -13.84 13.82 -5.99
N GLU A 220 -13.53 12.54 -6.01
CA GLU A 220 -14.13 11.54 -5.11
C GLU A 220 -13.68 11.71 -3.65
N PHE A 221 -12.55 12.39 -3.41
CA PHE A 221 -11.89 12.48 -2.11
C PHE A 221 -11.76 13.90 -1.57
N VAL A 222 -11.78 14.89 -2.44
CA VAL A 222 -11.56 16.30 -2.11
C VAL A 222 -12.77 17.10 -2.55
N ASP A 223 -13.65 17.38 -1.59
CA ASP A 223 -14.88 18.16 -1.77
C ASP A 223 -14.68 19.57 -1.19
N THR A 224 -13.72 20.31 -1.74
CA THR A 224 -13.48 21.69 -1.29
C THR A 224 -13.37 22.60 -2.50
N ASP A 225 -14.43 23.39 -2.72
CA ASP A 225 -14.41 24.47 -3.70
C ASP A 225 -13.37 25.51 -3.31
N GLY A 226 -12.58 25.95 -4.27
CA GLY A 226 -11.58 27.03 -4.09
C GLY A 226 -10.13 26.57 -3.93
N VAL A 227 -9.84 25.33 -3.53
CA VAL A 227 -8.44 24.85 -3.41
C VAL A 227 -7.93 24.33 -4.74
N ALA A 228 -6.87 24.96 -5.28
CA ALA A 228 -6.22 24.52 -6.51
C ALA A 228 -5.48 23.20 -6.30
N ARG A 229 -5.45 22.38 -7.35
CA ARG A 229 -4.89 21.02 -7.30
C ARG A 229 -3.96 20.77 -8.48
N ILE A 230 -2.97 19.88 -8.27
CA ILE A 230 -2.06 19.39 -9.31
C ILE A 230 -2.03 17.87 -9.24
N ALA A 231 -2.32 17.21 -10.35
CA ALA A 231 -2.19 15.78 -10.50
C ALA A 231 -0.75 15.41 -10.89
N ASP A 232 -0.09 14.57 -10.08
CA ASP A 232 1.26 14.05 -10.34
C ASP A 232 1.32 12.53 -10.08
N PRO A 233 0.67 11.71 -10.91
CA PRO A 233 0.61 10.26 -10.71
C PRO A 233 1.97 9.57 -10.82
N ARG A 234 2.98 10.22 -11.38
CA ARG A 234 4.35 9.71 -11.51
C ARG A 234 5.31 10.22 -10.44
N CYS A 235 4.87 11.12 -9.57
CA CYS A 235 5.68 11.78 -8.56
C CYS A 235 6.88 12.56 -9.13
N ASP A 236 6.75 13.12 -10.33
CA ASP A 236 7.80 13.93 -10.97
C ASP A 236 7.96 15.26 -10.22
N LEU A 237 6.86 15.90 -9.85
CA LEU A 237 6.84 17.14 -9.06
C LEU A 237 7.30 16.87 -7.62
N TYR A 238 6.88 15.75 -7.00
CA TYR A 238 7.40 15.34 -5.68
C TYR A 238 8.93 15.28 -5.68
N ARG A 239 9.52 14.66 -6.69
CA ARG A 239 10.99 14.56 -6.81
C ARG A 239 11.64 15.92 -7.05
N ALA A 240 11.03 16.78 -7.87
CA ALA A 240 11.55 18.12 -8.13
C ALA A 240 11.60 18.98 -6.86
N PHE A 241 10.65 18.77 -5.93
CA PHE A 241 10.66 19.40 -4.60
C PHE A 241 11.52 18.64 -3.57
N GLY A 242 12.25 17.62 -3.98
CA GLY A 242 13.14 16.85 -3.12
C GLY A 242 12.43 15.91 -2.13
N LEU A 243 11.18 15.54 -2.41
CA LEU A 243 10.43 14.54 -1.65
C LEU A 243 10.77 13.15 -2.15
N GLY A 244 11.41 12.36 -1.29
CA GLY A 244 11.79 10.98 -1.54
C GLY A 244 10.74 9.95 -1.12
N LYS A 245 11.13 8.67 -1.22
CA LYS A 245 10.36 7.55 -0.69
C LYS A 245 10.82 7.22 0.72
N GLY A 246 9.87 6.91 1.59
CA GLY A 246 10.15 6.53 2.97
C GLY A 246 10.70 5.10 3.07
N GLY A 247 11.63 4.90 3.99
CA GLY A 247 12.12 3.58 4.38
C GLY A 247 11.16 2.83 5.29
N PHE A 248 11.50 1.59 5.64
CA PHE A 248 10.63 0.71 6.44
C PHE A 248 10.24 1.32 7.80
N LEU A 249 11.19 1.91 8.53
CA LEU A 249 10.93 2.51 9.84
C LEU A 249 10.11 3.81 9.75
N GLU A 250 10.27 4.57 8.68
CA GLU A 250 9.54 5.81 8.42
C GLU A 250 8.07 5.54 8.07
N LEU A 251 7.79 4.39 7.45
CA LEU A 251 6.46 4.00 7.00
C LEU A 251 5.72 3.09 7.97
N PHE A 252 6.45 2.25 8.72
CA PHE A 252 5.90 1.20 9.58
C PHE A 252 6.48 1.22 10.99
N GLY A 253 7.20 2.28 11.40
CA GLY A 253 7.77 2.41 12.73
C GLY A 253 6.71 2.55 13.84
N PRO A 254 7.11 2.37 15.13
CA PRO A 254 6.19 2.43 16.27
C PRO A 254 5.37 3.71 16.34
N LYS A 255 5.96 4.86 15.98
CA LYS A 255 5.28 6.17 15.91
C LYS A 255 4.11 6.15 14.92
N VAL A 256 4.30 5.49 13.76
CA VAL A 256 3.28 5.37 12.71
C VAL A 256 2.14 4.47 13.18
N TRP A 257 2.45 3.35 13.84
CA TRP A 257 1.43 2.46 14.41
C TRP A 257 0.60 3.15 15.47
N TYR A 258 1.23 3.81 16.43
CA TYR A 258 0.54 4.52 17.51
C TYR A 258 -0.38 5.63 16.98
N ARG A 259 0.16 6.53 16.13
CA ARG A 259 -0.62 7.62 15.53
C ARG A 259 -1.67 7.11 14.56
N GLY A 260 -1.38 6.04 13.80
CA GLY A 260 -2.33 5.39 12.91
C GLY A 260 -3.54 4.81 13.65
N ALA A 261 -3.30 4.12 14.76
CA ALA A 261 -4.35 3.62 15.64
C ALA A 261 -5.22 4.78 16.18
N MET A 262 -4.60 5.83 16.69
CA MET A 262 -5.31 7.02 17.18
C MET A 262 -6.17 7.67 16.09
N ALA A 263 -5.65 7.81 14.88
CA ALA A 263 -6.39 8.39 13.75
C ALA A 263 -7.53 7.47 13.30
N PHE A 264 -7.34 6.14 13.34
CA PHE A 264 -8.39 5.16 13.06
C PHE A 264 -9.55 5.27 14.06
N PHE A 265 -9.27 5.33 15.38
CA PHE A 265 -10.30 5.51 16.41
C PHE A 265 -11.01 6.86 16.32
N ARG A 266 -10.37 7.88 15.74
CA ARG A 266 -11.02 9.17 15.40
C ARG A 266 -11.86 9.10 14.11
N GLY A 267 -12.07 7.91 13.54
CA GLY A 267 -12.91 7.67 12.39
C GLY A 267 -12.25 7.97 11.03
N CYS A 268 -10.91 8.16 10.96
CA CYS A 268 -10.24 8.42 9.68
C CYS A 268 -10.11 7.18 8.79
N GLY A 269 -10.39 5.97 9.30
CA GLY A 269 -10.43 4.73 8.53
C GLY A 269 -9.20 4.47 7.65
N VAL A 270 -9.09 3.26 7.13
CA VAL A 270 -8.07 2.87 6.13
C VAL A 270 -8.79 2.66 4.80
N GLY A 271 -8.31 3.27 3.73
CA GLY A 271 -8.86 3.10 2.39
C GLY A 271 -8.00 2.23 1.49
N MET A 272 -8.50 1.98 0.28
CA MET A 272 -7.75 1.29 -0.75
C MET A 272 -6.54 2.12 -1.18
N LEU A 273 -5.39 1.48 -1.38
CA LEU A 273 -4.16 2.13 -1.82
C LEU A 273 -4.35 2.69 -3.25
N LYS A 274 -4.49 4.02 -3.36
CA LYS A 274 -4.50 4.74 -4.62
C LYS A 274 -3.30 5.69 -4.65
N GLY A 275 -2.30 5.40 -5.50
CA GLY A 275 -1.02 6.11 -5.58
C GLY A 275 0.17 5.29 -5.05
N ASP A 276 1.35 5.91 -4.92
CA ASP A 276 2.56 5.27 -4.38
C ASP A 276 2.54 5.29 -2.84
N GLY A 277 2.43 4.10 -2.23
CA GLY A 277 2.38 3.95 -0.77
C GLY A 277 3.67 4.31 -0.04
N LEU A 278 4.80 4.40 -0.76
CA LEU A 278 6.10 4.74 -0.19
C LEU A 278 6.41 6.25 -0.29
N GLN A 279 5.67 7.01 -1.11
CA GLN A 279 5.93 8.42 -1.30
C GLN A 279 5.67 9.20 -0.01
N MET A 280 6.68 10.01 0.38
CA MET A 280 6.60 10.83 1.58
C MET A 280 5.92 12.16 1.27
N PRO A 281 5.12 12.69 2.22
CA PRO A 281 4.46 13.98 2.09
C PRO A 281 5.37 15.14 2.50
N GLY A 282 4.95 16.36 2.16
CA GLY A 282 5.64 17.57 2.57
C GLY A 282 4.80 18.81 2.31
N ALA A 283 5.25 19.94 2.85
CA ALA A 283 4.66 21.24 2.59
C ALA A 283 5.76 22.26 2.30
N PHE A 284 5.47 23.20 1.41
CA PHE A 284 6.45 24.18 0.92
C PHE A 284 5.80 25.55 0.72
N LEU A 285 6.56 26.62 1.03
CA LEU A 285 6.26 27.94 0.54
C LEU A 285 7.06 28.20 -0.75
N PHE A 286 6.35 28.53 -1.82
CA PHE A 286 6.90 28.68 -3.14
C PHE A 286 6.47 29.99 -3.78
N LYS A 287 7.42 30.78 -4.28
CA LYS A 287 7.16 32.05 -4.93
C LYS A 287 8.25 32.35 -5.97
N ASN A 288 7.89 32.95 -7.09
CA ASN A 288 8.80 33.32 -8.17
C ASN A 288 9.70 32.16 -8.66
N GLY A 289 9.22 30.90 -8.59
CA GLY A 289 9.98 29.74 -8.99
C GLY A 289 10.97 29.20 -7.93
N GLU A 290 10.99 29.75 -6.72
CA GLU A 290 11.89 29.37 -5.63
C GLU A 290 11.15 28.89 -4.39
N ILE A 291 11.78 27.95 -3.67
CA ILE A 291 11.29 27.46 -2.38
C ILE A 291 11.86 28.33 -1.28
N PHE A 292 11.00 28.96 -0.48
CA PHE A 292 11.39 29.82 0.65
C PHE A 292 11.41 29.09 1.98
N GLU A 293 10.49 28.13 2.14
CA GLU A 293 10.37 27.34 3.36
C GLU A 293 9.97 25.92 2.98
N GLU A 294 10.49 24.93 3.71
CA GLU A 294 10.17 23.54 3.45
C GLU A 294 9.93 22.77 4.74
N GLN A 295 8.91 21.92 4.72
CA GLN A 295 8.63 20.96 5.74
C GLN A 295 8.51 19.57 5.11
N LYS A 296 9.57 18.76 5.20
CA LYS A 296 9.57 17.36 4.74
C LYS A 296 9.22 16.44 5.91
N ALA A 297 8.25 15.58 5.71
CA ALA A 297 7.88 14.60 6.73
C ALA A 297 9.03 13.60 6.97
N GLN A 298 9.33 13.32 8.24
CA GLN A 298 10.31 12.31 8.66
C GLN A 298 9.68 10.92 8.82
N SER A 299 8.35 10.85 8.92
CA SER A 299 7.60 9.61 8.99
C SER A 299 6.25 9.76 8.29
N ALA A 300 5.64 8.63 7.94
CA ALA A 300 4.29 8.62 7.34
C ALA A 300 3.22 9.27 8.22
N ALA A 301 3.46 9.35 9.52
CA ALA A 301 2.56 9.94 10.52
C ALA A 301 2.76 11.45 10.71
N ASP A 302 3.75 12.05 10.06
CA ASP A 302 3.97 13.49 10.14
C ASP A 302 3.08 14.16 9.08
N LEU A 303 2.08 14.88 9.57
CA LEU A 303 1.16 15.63 8.71
C LEU A 303 1.85 16.93 8.29
N PRO A 304 1.88 17.24 6.98
CA PRO A 304 2.26 18.58 6.54
C PRO A 304 1.33 19.61 7.18
N SER A 305 1.90 20.65 7.77
CA SER A 305 1.15 21.73 8.41
C SER A 305 1.48 23.06 7.76
N VAL A 306 0.44 23.74 7.29
CA VAL A 306 0.56 25.10 6.75
C VAL A 306 1.00 26.06 7.85
N GLU A 307 0.51 25.87 9.07
CA GLU A 307 0.88 26.69 10.25
C GLU A 307 2.38 26.62 10.55
N ALA A 308 2.98 25.42 10.45
CA ALA A 308 4.41 25.25 10.70
C ALA A 308 5.28 25.94 9.64
N LEU A 309 4.78 26.14 8.41
CA LEU A 309 5.47 26.88 7.36
C LEU A 309 5.54 28.38 7.66
N PHE A 310 4.55 28.91 8.35
CA PHE A 310 4.50 30.34 8.67
C PHE A 310 5.08 30.63 10.07
N GLY A 311 5.04 29.68 10.99
CA GLY A 311 5.56 29.79 12.36
C GLY A 311 7.09 29.91 12.48
N ALA A 312 7.84 29.56 11.44
CA ALA A 312 9.30 29.69 11.42
C ALA A 312 9.80 31.14 11.23
N ARG A 313 8.87 32.10 11.02
CA ARG A 313 9.17 33.51 10.77
C ARG A 313 9.03 34.42 12.00
N SER A 314 8.74 33.88 13.20
CA SER A 314 8.64 34.65 14.45
C SER A 314 9.93 34.64 15.26
#